data_5b0736b0db64b9fbbbdadebc48a99181
#
_entry.id   5b0736b0db64b9fbbbdadebc48a99181
#
_cell.length_a   1.000
_cell.length_b   1.000
_cell.length_c   1.000
_cell.angle_alpha   90.00
_cell.angle_beta   90.00
_cell.angle_gamma   90.00
#
_symmetry.space_group_name_H-M   'P 1'
#
loop_
_entity.id
_entity.type
_entity.pdbx_description
1 polymer ?
#
loop_
_entity_poly.entity_id
_entity_poly.type
_entity_poly.pdbx_seq_one_letter_code
_entity_poly.pdbx_strand_id
1 'polypeptide(L)'
;IRHAGTIRRLNSMAVPPAYAEVRYATDPTFHLQAVGRDAAGRLQYRYHADWEKVRERRKAHRLATLVEALPKIRRAVSQHLSGDEPTREFALAAVIELIARTAIRPGNESYARLNGTRGATTLLKSNVALDGDSVVLTFKAKGGKAVRKECGAAKLVRAIGILRGVPGKRMFQYRDANGIVRAVSTAQVNTFLREIAGIKISLKDFRTLMASAVVLESLSRVTPATSERGRRKQVLEAVRAAADELSNTPAICRKSYVHDTIVTAFEDGILERFAATVKGY
;
A
#
# COMPACT_ATOMS: atom_id res chain seq x y z
N ILE A 1 14.08 -14.36 -35.44
CA ILE A 1 13.00 -13.46 -35.90
C ILE A 1 13.55 -12.65 -37.05
N ARG A 2 12.94 -12.74 -38.24
CA ARG A 2 13.42 -12.05 -39.47
C ARG A 2 12.57 -10.85 -39.88
N HIS A 3 11.36 -10.72 -39.32
CA HIS A 3 10.44 -9.64 -39.68
C HIS A 3 10.84 -8.31 -39.04
N ALA A 4 11.16 -7.29 -39.84
CA ALA A 4 11.68 -5.98 -39.40
C ALA A 4 10.75 -5.25 -38.39
N GLY A 5 9.44 -5.32 -38.60
CA GLY A 5 8.45 -4.74 -37.68
C GLY A 5 8.46 -5.38 -36.30
N THR A 6 8.59 -6.72 -36.25
CA THR A 6 8.71 -7.46 -34.99
C THR A 6 10.00 -7.10 -34.26
N ILE A 7 11.11 -7.02 -34.97
CA ILE A 7 12.40 -6.64 -34.37
C ILE A 7 12.31 -5.23 -33.78
N ARG A 8 11.77 -4.26 -34.51
CA ARG A 8 11.57 -2.88 -33.99
C ARG A 8 10.72 -2.88 -32.74
N ARG A 9 9.60 -3.61 -32.70
CA ARG A 9 8.73 -3.74 -31.52
C ARG A 9 9.49 -4.31 -30.33
N LEU A 10 10.22 -5.41 -30.51
CA LEU A 10 10.96 -6.05 -29.40
C LEU A 10 12.05 -5.11 -28.85
N ASN A 11 12.78 -4.42 -29.72
CA ASN A 11 13.80 -3.46 -29.30
C ASN A 11 13.22 -2.28 -28.54
N SER A 12 12.03 -1.78 -28.95
CA SER A 12 11.37 -0.66 -28.27
C SER A 12 10.96 -0.95 -26.84
N MET A 13 10.85 -2.23 -26.46
CA MET A 13 10.53 -2.62 -25.06
C MET A 13 11.71 -2.38 -24.10
N ALA A 14 12.91 -2.12 -24.62
CA ALA A 14 14.12 -1.83 -23.86
C ALA A 14 14.32 -2.81 -22.68
N VAL A 15 14.21 -4.12 -22.96
CA VAL A 15 14.50 -5.15 -21.96
C VAL A 15 16.02 -5.15 -21.71
N PRO A 16 16.48 -4.99 -20.45
CA PRO A 16 17.90 -4.95 -20.16
C PRO A 16 18.61 -6.23 -20.60
N PRO A 17 19.81 -6.15 -21.23
CA PRO A 17 20.58 -7.32 -21.66
C PRO A 17 20.93 -8.29 -20.51
N ALA A 18 21.04 -7.76 -19.29
CA ALA A 18 21.32 -8.55 -18.09
C ALA A 18 20.14 -9.42 -17.59
N TYR A 19 18.97 -9.37 -18.27
CA TYR A 19 17.83 -10.20 -17.88
C TYR A 19 17.99 -11.60 -18.47
N ALA A 20 17.76 -12.62 -17.62
CA ALA A 20 17.70 -14.02 -18.01
C ALA A 20 16.26 -14.48 -18.29
N GLU A 21 16.11 -15.60 -19.01
CA GLU A 21 14.82 -16.25 -19.29
C GLU A 21 13.77 -15.32 -19.90
N VAL A 22 14.21 -14.41 -20.78
CA VAL A 22 13.31 -13.42 -21.37
C VAL A 22 12.35 -14.07 -22.34
N ARG A 23 11.06 -13.83 -22.14
CA ARG A 23 9.96 -14.25 -23.02
C ARG A 23 9.18 -13.03 -23.48
N TYR A 24 8.83 -12.99 -24.75
CA TYR A 24 8.05 -11.92 -25.36
C TYR A 24 6.68 -12.40 -25.77
N ALA A 25 5.68 -11.55 -25.68
CA ALA A 25 4.35 -11.81 -26.24
C ALA A 25 4.45 -11.90 -27.76
N THR A 26 3.77 -12.88 -28.35
CA THR A 26 3.64 -13.02 -29.80
C THR A 26 2.69 -11.95 -30.36
N ASP A 27 1.60 -11.68 -29.66
CA ASP A 27 0.60 -10.68 -30.03
C ASP A 27 1.02 -9.29 -29.47
N PRO A 28 1.15 -8.26 -30.33
CA PRO A 28 1.46 -6.90 -29.92
C PRO A 28 0.38 -6.24 -29.06
N THR A 29 -0.86 -6.74 -29.06
CA THR A 29 -1.98 -6.16 -28.30
C THR A 29 -2.08 -6.67 -26.86
N PHE A 30 -1.33 -7.71 -26.49
CA PHE A 30 -1.33 -8.21 -25.12
C PHE A 30 -0.82 -7.16 -24.14
N HIS A 31 -1.49 -7.05 -22.99
CA HIS A 31 -1.09 -6.09 -21.94
C HIS A 31 0.31 -6.39 -21.37
N LEU A 32 0.70 -7.66 -21.25
CA LEU A 32 2.04 -8.09 -20.85
C LEU A 32 2.83 -8.40 -22.12
N GLN A 33 3.83 -7.61 -22.41
CA GLN A 33 4.60 -7.67 -23.64
C GLN A 33 5.92 -8.43 -23.49
N ALA A 34 6.57 -8.37 -22.32
CA ALA A 34 7.72 -9.20 -22.01
C ALA A 34 7.83 -9.49 -20.52
N VAL A 35 8.45 -10.62 -20.20
CA VAL A 35 8.83 -11.03 -18.85
C VAL A 35 10.24 -11.58 -18.88
N GLY A 36 11.03 -11.28 -17.84
CA GLY A 36 12.39 -11.80 -17.68
C GLY A 36 12.81 -11.76 -16.22
N ARG A 37 13.94 -12.35 -15.89
CA ARG A 37 14.53 -12.31 -14.56
C ARG A 37 15.69 -11.34 -14.50
N ASP A 38 15.69 -10.47 -13.49
CA ASP A 38 16.85 -9.61 -13.22
C ASP A 38 18.01 -10.41 -12.57
N ALA A 39 19.15 -9.74 -12.37
CA ALA A 39 20.34 -10.35 -11.76
C ALA A 39 20.10 -10.93 -10.35
N ALA A 40 19.05 -10.50 -9.65
CA ALA A 40 18.63 -11.03 -8.36
C ALA A 40 17.58 -12.17 -8.49
N GLY A 41 17.35 -12.70 -9.69
CA GLY A 41 16.39 -13.77 -9.98
C GLY A 41 14.92 -13.34 -9.91
N ARG A 42 14.61 -12.05 -9.80
CA ARG A 42 13.25 -11.52 -9.65
C ARG A 42 12.60 -11.35 -11.02
N LEU A 43 11.35 -11.79 -11.15
CA LEU A 43 10.56 -11.53 -12.36
C LEU A 43 10.32 -10.02 -12.56
N GLN A 44 10.65 -9.55 -13.74
CA GLN A 44 10.45 -8.20 -14.24
C GLN A 44 9.51 -8.24 -15.44
N TYR A 45 8.69 -7.22 -15.57
CA TYR A 45 7.61 -7.17 -16.55
C TYR A 45 7.72 -5.93 -17.42
N ARG A 46 7.44 -6.06 -18.72
CA ARG A 46 7.23 -4.97 -19.67
C ARG A 46 5.79 -5.03 -20.16
N TYR A 47 5.09 -3.92 -20.00
CA TYR A 47 3.69 -3.81 -20.35
C TYR A 47 3.53 -3.03 -21.65
N HIS A 48 2.38 -3.21 -22.31
CA HIS A 48 1.96 -2.39 -23.44
C HIS A 48 1.87 -0.92 -23.04
N ALA A 49 2.16 0.02 -23.97
CA ALA A 49 2.15 1.46 -23.66
C ALA A 49 0.81 1.93 -23.07
N ASP A 50 -0.31 1.43 -23.60
CA ASP A 50 -1.64 1.79 -23.10
C ASP A 50 -2.02 1.14 -21.76
N TRP A 51 -1.25 0.13 -21.31
CA TRP A 51 -1.52 -0.52 -20.03
C TRP A 51 -1.43 0.45 -18.85
N GLU A 52 -0.58 1.46 -18.93
CA GLU A 52 -0.45 2.47 -17.87
C GLU A 52 -1.77 3.25 -17.71
N LYS A 53 -2.40 3.64 -18.81
CA LYS A 53 -3.72 4.32 -18.81
C LYS A 53 -4.82 3.43 -18.22
N VAL A 54 -4.86 2.16 -18.62
CA VAL A 54 -5.82 1.17 -18.08
C VAL A 54 -5.61 0.95 -16.58
N ARG A 55 -4.35 0.86 -16.16
CA ARG A 55 -3.97 0.69 -14.76
C ARG A 55 -4.40 1.89 -13.91
N GLU A 56 -4.20 3.11 -14.39
CA GLU A 56 -4.61 4.32 -13.68
C GLU A 56 -6.15 4.41 -13.55
N ARG A 57 -6.91 4.12 -14.61
CA ARG A 57 -8.38 4.03 -14.52
C ARG A 57 -8.85 2.99 -13.50
N ARG A 58 -8.22 1.81 -13.48
CA ARG A 58 -8.52 0.76 -12.48
C ARG A 58 -8.15 1.19 -11.07
N LYS A 59 -7.07 1.94 -10.91
CA LYS A 59 -6.66 2.49 -9.60
C LYS A 59 -7.68 3.52 -9.10
N ALA A 60 -8.15 4.41 -9.97
CA ALA A 60 -9.20 5.37 -9.66
C ALA A 60 -10.48 4.70 -9.17
N HIS A 61 -10.98 3.76 -9.95
CA HIS A 61 -12.19 3.01 -9.61
C HIS A 61 -12.05 2.28 -8.27
N ARG A 62 -10.92 1.60 -8.03
CA ARG A 62 -10.67 0.93 -6.73
C ARG A 62 -10.61 1.91 -5.57
N LEU A 63 -10.06 3.10 -5.78
CA LEU A 63 -9.98 4.11 -4.73
C LEU A 63 -11.38 4.62 -4.36
N ALA A 64 -12.22 4.91 -5.36
CA ALA A 64 -13.60 5.32 -5.15
C ALA A 64 -14.40 4.24 -4.40
N THR A 65 -14.37 2.99 -4.91
CA THR A 65 -15.07 1.87 -4.26
C THR A 65 -14.55 1.56 -2.85
N LEU A 66 -13.24 1.77 -2.58
CA LEU A 66 -12.70 1.65 -1.23
C LEU A 66 -13.28 2.73 -0.31
N VAL A 67 -13.32 3.99 -0.74
CA VAL A 67 -13.88 5.09 0.05
C VAL A 67 -15.33 4.80 0.43
N GLU A 68 -16.15 4.36 -0.51
CA GLU A 68 -17.54 3.96 -0.28
C GLU A 68 -17.67 2.79 0.71
N ALA A 69 -16.74 1.83 0.66
CA ALA A 69 -16.74 0.67 1.54
C ALA A 69 -16.13 0.93 2.93
N LEU A 70 -15.42 2.05 3.14
CA LEU A 70 -14.75 2.35 4.42
C LEU A 70 -15.66 2.27 5.65
N PRO A 71 -16.90 2.82 5.66
CA PRO A 71 -17.78 2.72 6.81
C PRO A 71 -18.10 1.26 7.18
N LYS A 72 -18.33 0.41 6.17
CA LYS A 72 -18.59 -1.02 6.35
C LYS A 72 -17.37 -1.74 6.91
N ILE A 73 -16.18 -1.47 6.33
CA ILE A 73 -14.91 -2.06 6.77
C ILE A 73 -14.62 -1.66 8.22
N ARG A 74 -14.71 -0.36 8.55
CA ARG A 74 -14.47 0.16 9.90
C ARG A 74 -15.40 -0.48 10.94
N ARG A 75 -16.68 -0.63 10.60
CA ARG A 75 -17.67 -1.28 11.47
C ARG A 75 -17.30 -2.74 11.73
N ALA A 76 -17.03 -3.52 10.70
CA ALA A 76 -16.66 -4.94 10.83
C ALA A 76 -15.34 -5.11 11.61
N VAL A 77 -14.31 -4.33 11.29
CA VAL A 77 -13.03 -4.36 12.03
C VAL A 77 -13.26 -4.00 13.49
N SER A 78 -14.01 -2.93 13.78
CA SER A 78 -14.33 -2.53 15.15
C SER A 78 -15.09 -3.61 15.92
N GLN A 79 -16.01 -4.33 15.27
CA GLN A 79 -16.77 -5.43 15.87
C GLN A 79 -15.85 -6.60 16.22
N HIS A 80 -14.98 -7.05 15.31
CA HIS A 80 -14.02 -8.11 15.59
C HIS A 80 -13.03 -7.73 16.70
N LEU A 81 -12.60 -6.46 16.78
CA LEU A 81 -11.71 -5.97 17.82
C LEU A 81 -12.39 -5.74 19.18
N SER A 82 -13.70 -5.91 19.29
CA SER A 82 -14.41 -5.79 20.57
C SER A 82 -14.38 -7.08 21.40
N GLY A 83 -13.97 -8.21 20.81
CA GLY A 83 -13.75 -9.47 21.53
C GLY A 83 -12.51 -9.43 22.43
N ASP A 84 -12.41 -10.39 23.34
CA ASP A 84 -11.30 -10.52 24.30
C ASP A 84 -10.35 -11.70 23.97
N GLU A 85 -10.72 -12.50 22.99
CA GLU A 85 -9.94 -13.67 22.59
C GLU A 85 -9.14 -13.40 21.32
N PRO A 86 -7.88 -13.86 21.23
CA PRO A 86 -7.04 -13.73 20.06
C PRO A 86 -7.42 -14.73 18.97
N THR A 87 -8.67 -14.66 18.51
CA THR A 87 -9.16 -15.48 17.39
C THR A 87 -8.45 -15.11 16.08
N ARG A 88 -8.64 -15.92 15.05
CA ARG A 88 -8.12 -15.65 13.72
C ARG A 88 -8.64 -14.30 13.19
N GLU A 89 -9.94 -14.09 13.25
CA GLU A 89 -10.61 -12.87 12.78
C GLU A 89 -10.18 -11.64 13.57
N PHE A 90 -10.00 -11.77 14.88
CA PHE A 90 -9.45 -10.73 15.74
C PHE A 90 -8.04 -10.29 15.27
N ALA A 91 -7.15 -11.26 15.03
CA ALA A 91 -5.79 -10.97 14.58
C ALA A 91 -5.76 -10.37 13.16
N LEU A 92 -6.64 -10.81 12.25
CA LEU A 92 -6.79 -10.26 10.90
C LEU A 92 -7.30 -8.80 10.95
N ALA A 93 -8.32 -8.54 11.77
CA ALA A 93 -8.87 -7.20 11.99
C ALA A 93 -7.82 -6.23 12.57
N ALA A 94 -7.00 -6.69 13.52
CA ALA A 94 -5.92 -5.88 14.10
C ALA A 94 -4.87 -5.47 13.03
N VAL A 95 -4.54 -6.35 12.09
CA VAL A 95 -3.64 -6.01 10.97
C VAL A 95 -4.28 -4.97 10.03
N ILE A 96 -5.57 -5.11 9.72
CA ILE A 96 -6.28 -4.13 8.88
C ILE A 96 -6.31 -2.77 9.55
N GLU A 97 -6.68 -2.70 10.84
CA GLU A 97 -6.71 -1.45 11.61
C GLU A 97 -5.33 -0.79 11.66
N LEU A 98 -4.28 -1.57 11.92
CA LEU A 98 -2.92 -1.06 11.93
C LEU A 98 -2.52 -0.44 10.58
N ILE A 99 -2.78 -1.12 9.47
CA ILE A 99 -2.44 -0.62 8.13
C ILE A 99 -3.29 0.59 7.76
N ALA A 100 -4.58 0.59 8.11
CA ALA A 100 -5.47 1.71 7.84
C ALA A 100 -5.00 3.01 8.53
N ARG A 101 -4.39 2.89 9.73
CA ARG A 101 -3.90 4.05 10.50
C ARG A 101 -2.48 4.47 10.14
N THR A 102 -1.60 3.51 9.84
CA THR A 102 -0.16 3.79 9.73
C THR A 102 0.35 3.73 8.29
N ALA A 103 -0.46 3.25 7.38
CA ALA A 103 -0.10 3.00 5.99
C ALA A 103 1.21 2.20 5.81
N ILE A 104 1.64 1.41 6.80
CA ILE A 104 2.82 0.54 6.64
C ILE A 104 2.54 -0.56 5.61
N ARG A 105 3.60 -1.12 5.03
CA ARG A 105 3.46 -2.21 4.06
C ARG A 105 2.89 -3.46 4.70
N PRO A 106 2.06 -4.25 3.99
CA PRO A 106 1.49 -5.49 4.54
C PRO A 106 2.53 -6.48 5.06
N GLY A 107 3.67 -6.57 4.41
CA GLY A 107 4.72 -7.53 4.73
C GLY A 107 4.82 -8.64 3.67
N ASN A 108 5.96 -9.32 3.65
CA ASN A 108 6.22 -10.48 2.80
C ASN A 108 7.19 -11.40 3.53
N GLU A 109 6.83 -12.66 3.67
CA GLU A 109 7.57 -13.64 4.47
C GLU A 109 8.97 -13.93 3.90
N SER A 110 9.08 -14.04 2.58
CA SER A 110 10.37 -14.27 1.92
C SER A 110 11.34 -13.12 2.18
N TYR A 111 10.87 -11.88 2.03
CA TYR A 111 11.71 -10.70 2.33
C TYR A 111 12.03 -10.57 3.82
N ALA A 112 11.11 -10.94 4.69
CA ALA A 112 11.36 -10.95 6.14
C ALA A 112 12.47 -11.92 6.52
N ARG A 113 12.48 -13.11 5.89
CA ARG A 113 13.48 -14.15 6.11
C ARG A 113 14.84 -13.79 5.49
N LEU A 114 14.84 -13.32 4.23
CA LEU A 114 16.09 -13.08 3.49
C LEU A 114 16.80 -11.77 3.90
N ASN A 115 16.03 -10.72 4.19
CA ASN A 115 16.58 -9.38 4.37
C ASN A 115 16.32 -8.80 5.78
N GLY A 116 15.67 -9.54 6.67
CA GLY A 116 15.28 -9.06 7.99
C GLY A 116 14.28 -7.89 7.96
N THR A 117 13.70 -7.55 6.78
CA THR A 117 12.76 -6.44 6.64
C THR A 117 11.36 -6.83 7.05
N ARG A 118 10.60 -5.89 7.64
CA ARG A 118 9.27 -6.16 8.19
C ARG A 118 8.19 -5.31 7.50
N GLY A 119 6.97 -5.78 7.64
CA GLY A 119 5.72 -5.09 7.36
C GLY A 119 4.66 -5.67 8.30
N ALA A 120 3.43 -5.21 8.27
CA ALA A 120 2.41 -5.48 9.28
C ALA A 120 2.33 -6.96 9.70
N THR A 121 2.10 -7.89 8.76
CA THR A 121 1.97 -9.33 9.06
C THR A 121 3.27 -9.99 9.51
N THR A 122 4.42 -9.35 9.30
CA THR A 122 5.73 -9.89 9.65
C THR A 122 6.41 -9.17 10.81
N LEU A 123 5.73 -8.22 11.47
CA LEU A 123 6.21 -7.59 12.69
C LEU A 123 6.46 -8.63 13.79
N LEU A 124 7.52 -8.41 14.56
CA LEU A 124 7.79 -9.12 15.79
C LEU A 124 7.20 -8.34 16.97
N LYS A 125 6.96 -9.01 18.09
CA LYS A 125 6.54 -8.35 19.34
C LYS A 125 7.52 -7.27 19.78
N SER A 126 8.82 -7.48 19.54
CA SER A 126 9.88 -6.50 19.81
C SER A 126 9.83 -5.25 18.90
N ASN A 127 9.10 -5.29 17.79
CA ASN A 127 8.92 -4.13 16.92
C ASN A 127 7.76 -3.23 17.31
N VAL A 128 6.97 -3.63 18.31
CA VAL A 128 5.75 -2.93 18.71
C VAL A 128 5.88 -2.58 20.20
N ALA A 129 5.75 -1.33 20.57
CA ALA A 129 5.62 -0.87 21.94
C ALA A 129 4.21 -0.28 22.14
N LEU A 130 3.73 -0.34 23.37
CA LEU A 130 2.56 0.40 23.82
C LEU A 130 3.06 1.54 24.70
N ASP A 131 2.62 2.75 24.40
CA ASP A 131 2.95 3.97 25.13
C ASP A 131 1.66 4.74 25.42
N GLY A 132 1.13 4.61 26.63
CA GLY A 132 -0.21 5.08 26.99
C GLY A 132 -1.25 4.54 26.01
N ASP A 133 -1.98 5.44 25.37
CA ASP A 133 -3.04 5.12 24.39
C ASP A 133 -2.53 4.98 22.94
N SER A 134 -1.20 4.89 22.78
CA SER A 134 -0.56 4.80 21.45
C SER A 134 0.13 3.45 21.22
N VAL A 135 0.13 3.04 19.97
CA VAL A 135 0.96 1.93 19.45
C VAL A 135 2.16 2.55 18.75
N VAL A 136 3.35 2.22 19.19
CA VAL A 136 4.61 2.67 18.59
C VAL A 136 5.28 1.50 17.86
N LEU A 137 5.57 1.69 16.59
CA LEU A 137 6.23 0.71 15.73
C LEU A 137 7.66 1.14 15.43
N THR A 138 8.63 0.24 15.63
CA THR A 138 10.03 0.47 15.25
C THR A 138 10.58 -0.77 14.56
N PHE A 139 10.89 -0.66 13.28
CA PHE A 139 11.34 -1.79 12.49
C PHE A 139 12.11 -1.39 11.23
N LYS A 140 12.86 -2.32 10.65
CA LYS A 140 13.52 -2.19 9.35
C LYS A 140 12.56 -2.56 8.23
N ALA A 141 12.18 -1.59 7.39
CA ALA A 141 11.26 -1.77 6.27
C ALA A 141 11.99 -2.10 4.95
N LYS A 142 11.20 -2.29 3.87
CA LYS A 142 11.73 -2.54 2.52
C LYS A 142 12.79 -1.51 2.13
N GLY A 143 13.90 -2.02 1.58
CA GLY A 143 15.06 -1.19 1.20
C GLY A 143 15.96 -0.82 2.37
N GLY A 144 15.80 -1.49 3.51
CA GLY A 144 16.65 -1.26 4.69
C GLY A 144 16.30 0.00 5.50
N LYS A 145 15.24 0.72 5.13
CA LYS A 145 14.84 1.95 5.83
C LYS A 145 14.40 1.64 7.27
N ALA A 146 14.94 2.37 8.24
CA ALA A 146 14.38 2.41 9.59
C ALA A 146 13.03 3.15 9.55
N VAL A 147 12.01 2.56 10.15
CA VAL A 147 10.67 3.13 10.24
C VAL A 147 10.28 3.21 11.71
N ARG A 148 9.89 4.40 12.15
CA ARG A 148 9.18 4.64 13.41
C ARG A 148 7.82 5.22 13.04
N LYS A 149 6.75 4.60 13.53
CA LYS A 149 5.37 5.06 13.34
C LYS A 149 4.66 4.98 14.68
N GLU A 150 3.78 5.93 14.90
CA GLU A 150 2.93 5.98 16.09
C GLU A 150 1.49 6.22 15.68
N CYS A 151 0.56 5.57 16.35
CA CYS A 151 -0.86 5.81 16.15
C CYS A 151 -1.64 5.59 17.44
N GLY A 152 -2.48 6.57 17.79
CA GLY A 152 -3.45 6.48 18.87
C GLY A 152 -4.71 5.74 18.40
N ALA A 153 -5.09 4.65 19.08
CA ALA A 153 -6.33 3.92 18.83
C ALA A 153 -6.61 2.94 19.97
N ALA A 154 -7.45 3.31 20.90
CA ALA A 154 -7.73 2.51 22.11
C ALA A 154 -8.04 1.04 21.80
N LYS A 155 -8.89 0.75 20.78
CA LYS A 155 -9.18 -0.64 20.39
C LYS A 155 -7.95 -1.38 19.84
N LEU A 156 -7.08 -0.71 19.10
CA LEU A 156 -5.85 -1.32 18.58
C LEU A 156 -4.83 -1.55 19.71
N VAL A 157 -4.68 -0.60 20.63
CA VAL A 157 -3.83 -0.72 21.82
C VAL A 157 -4.25 -1.95 22.62
N ARG A 158 -5.56 -2.09 22.93
CA ARG A 158 -6.11 -3.25 23.60
C ARG A 158 -5.84 -4.55 22.81
N ALA A 159 -6.09 -4.54 21.52
CA ALA A 159 -5.88 -5.71 20.67
C ALA A 159 -4.40 -6.14 20.63
N ILE A 160 -3.47 -5.21 20.56
CA ILE A 160 -2.03 -5.48 20.64
C ILE A 160 -1.67 -6.09 22.01
N GLY A 161 -2.25 -5.59 23.10
CA GLY A 161 -2.10 -6.18 24.43
C GLY A 161 -2.51 -7.64 24.48
N ILE A 162 -3.70 -7.98 23.99
CA ILE A 162 -4.22 -9.35 23.92
C ILE A 162 -3.32 -10.25 23.05
N LEU A 163 -2.98 -9.78 21.84
CA LEU A 163 -2.16 -10.55 20.90
C LEU A 163 -0.74 -10.81 21.41
N ARG A 164 -0.20 -9.95 22.27
CA ARG A 164 1.08 -10.20 22.94
C ARG A 164 1.07 -11.43 23.83
N GLY A 165 -0.07 -11.79 24.40
CA GLY A 165 -0.25 -13.00 25.20
C GLY A 165 -0.17 -14.30 24.41
N VAL A 166 -0.40 -14.27 23.09
CA VAL A 166 -0.26 -15.47 22.25
C VAL A 166 1.20 -15.90 22.17
N PRO A 167 1.57 -17.16 22.41
CA PRO A 167 2.95 -17.63 22.34
C PRO A 167 3.61 -17.37 20.98
N GLY A 168 4.95 -17.20 20.96
CA GLY A 168 5.74 -16.99 19.75
C GLY A 168 6.24 -15.56 19.56
N LYS A 169 7.11 -15.37 18.56
CA LYS A 169 7.84 -14.10 18.33
C LYS A 169 7.07 -13.08 17.47
N ARG A 170 6.12 -13.55 16.64
CA ARG A 170 5.33 -12.69 15.76
C ARG A 170 4.32 -11.87 16.55
N MET A 171 4.02 -10.66 16.10
CA MET A 171 3.01 -9.82 16.74
C MET A 171 1.60 -10.31 16.46
N PHE A 172 1.30 -10.63 15.21
CA PHE A 172 -0.02 -11.08 14.79
C PHE A 172 -0.06 -12.59 14.64
N GLN A 173 -0.53 -13.25 15.69
CA GLN A 173 -0.68 -14.68 15.80
C GLN A 173 -2.04 -15.00 16.45
N TYR A 174 -2.57 -16.18 16.19
CA TYR A 174 -3.78 -16.70 16.79
C TYR A 174 -3.64 -18.20 17.08
N ARG A 175 -4.53 -18.75 17.90
CA ARG A 175 -4.66 -20.21 18.08
C ARG A 175 -5.73 -20.72 17.12
N ASP A 176 -5.42 -21.75 16.34
CA ASP A 176 -6.43 -22.43 15.53
C ASP A 176 -7.32 -23.35 16.39
N ALA A 177 -8.32 -23.99 15.77
CA ALA A 177 -9.26 -24.89 16.47
C ALA A 177 -8.58 -26.07 17.20
N ASN A 178 -7.35 -26.42 16.80
CA ASN A 178 -6.56 -27.47 17.44
C ASN A 178 -5.60 -26.91 18.51
N GLY A 179 -5.71 -25.62 18.86
CA GLY A 179 -4.84 -24.95 19.82
C GLY A 179 -3.45 -24.61 19.29
N ILE A 180 -3.17 -24.87 18.00
CA ILE A 180 -1.86 -24.62 17.38
C ILE A 180 -1.72 -23.12 17.07
N VAL A 181 -0.60 -22.53 17.46
CA VAL A 181 -0.30 -21.13 17.17
C VAL A 181 0.06 -20.94 15.68
N ARG A 182 -0.68 -20.06 15.03
CA ARG A 182 -0.51 -19.70 13.62
C ARG A 182 -0.20 -18.23 13.47
N ALA A 183 0.76 -17.89 12.62
CA ALA A 183 1.01 -16.52 12.23
C ALA A 183 0.05 -16.08 11.12
N VAL A 184 -0.43 -14.83 11.19
CA VAL A 184 -1.26 -14.21 10.16
C VAL A 184 -0.43 -13.95 8.90
N SER A 185 -0.94 -14.31 7.73
CA SER A 185 -0.33 -14.02 6.43
C SER A 185 -1.04 -12.87 5.71
N THR A 186 -0.30 -12.18 4.83
CA THR A 186 -0.89 -11.12 3.98
C THR A 186 -2.02 -11.64 3.09
N ALA A 187 -1.94 -12.89 2.64
CA ALA A 187 -3.00 -13.50 1.83
C ALA A 187 -4.30 -13.65 2.63
N GLN A 188 -4.21 -14.16 3.86
CA GLN A 188 -5.37 -14.31 4.76
C GLN A 188 -6.02 -12.95 5.05
N VAL A 189 -5.20 -11.90 5.36
CA VAL A 189 -5.74 -10.57 5.62
C VAL A 189 -6.44 -9.98 4.39
N ASN A 190 -5.87 -10.15 3.19
CA ASN A 190 -6.51 -9.69 1.96
C ASN A 190 -7.80 -10.44 1.63
N THR A 191 -7.88 -11.72 1.94
CA THR A 191 -9.10 -12.52 1.77
C THR A 191 -10.18 -12.03 2.72
N PHE A 192 -9.88 -11.94 4.01
CA PHE A 192 -10.79 -11.42 5.02
C PHE A 192 -11.25 -9.98 4.73
N LEU A 193 -10.34 -9.11 4.30
CA LEU A 193 -10.68 -7.74 3.89
C LEU A 193 -11.72 -7.72 2.76
N ARG A 194 -11.58 -8.60 1.77
CA ARG A 194 -12.53 -8.71 0.65
C ARG A 194 -13.88 -9.26 1.09
N GLU A 195 -13.89 -10.21 2.01
CA GLU A 195 -15.11 -10.77 2.59
C GLU A 195 -15.92 -9.71 3.33
N ILE A 196 -15.28 -8.95 4.23
CA ILE A 196 -15.98 -7.89 4.99
C ILE A 196 -16.36 -6.70 4.11
N ALA A 197 -15.56 -6.36 3.11
CA ALA A 197 -15.84 -5.24 2.22
C ALA A 197 -16.90 -5.57 1.15
N GLY A 198 -16.92 -6.81 0.67
CA GLY A 198 -17.77 -7.25 -0.44
C GLY A 198 -17.26 -6.78 -1.82
N ILE A 199 -16.01 -6.27 -1.90
CA ILE A 199 -15.41 -5.72 -3.12
C ILE A 199 -13.97 -6.20 -3.32
N LYS A 200 -13.47 -6.12 -4.54
CA LYS A 200 -12.10 -6.57 -4.90
C LYS A 200 -11.06 -5.50 -4.55
N ILE A 201 -10.66 -5.45 -3.29
CA ILE A 201 -9.61 -4.55 -2.76
C ILE A 201 -8.49 -5.35 -2.08
N SER A 202 -7.45 -4.64 -1.68
CA SER A 202 -6.30 -5.18 -0.96
C SER A 202 -5.75 -4.18 0.05
N LEU A 203 -4.92 -4.65 0.97
CA LEU A 203 -4.22 -3.80 1.94
C LEU A 203 -3.35 -2.72 1.29
N LYS A 204 -2.90 -2.93 0.05
CA LYS A 204 -2.17 -1.90 -0.70
C LYS A 204 -3.03 -0.67 -0.99
N ASP A 205 -4.34 -0.86 -1.17
CA ASP A 205 -5.23 0.23 -1.55
C ASP A 205 -5.40 1.25 -0.41
N PHE A 206 -5.26 0.84 0.87
CA PHE A 206 -5.18 1.79 2.00
C PHE A 206 -3.98 2.74 1.89
N ARG A 207 -2.85 2.26 1.40
CA ARG A 207 -1.69 3.13 1.17
C ARG A 207 -1.92 4.11 0.03
N THR A 208 -2.63 3.68 -1.01
CA THR A 208 -3.05 4.56 -2.10
C THR A 208 -4.03 5.62 -1.59
N LEU A 209 -4.99 5.22 -0.76
CA LEU A 209 -5.93 6.13 -0.12
C LEU A 209 -5.20 7.18 0.74
N MET A 210 -4.32 6.74 1.64
CA MET A 210 -3.58 7.64 2.52
C MET A 210 -2.73 8.64 1.73
N ALA A 211 -1.94 8.18 0.76
CA ALA A 211 -1.12 9.08 -0.05
C ALA A 211 -1.97 10.08 -0.85
N SER A 212 -3.07 9.61 -1.43
CA SER A 212 -4.00 10.47 -2.18
C SER A 212 -4.69 11.49 -1.27
N ALA A 213 -5.08 11.10 -0.05
CA ALA A 213 -5.68 11.99 0.94
C ALA A 213 -4.70 13.09 1.39
N VAL A 214 -3.44 12.73 1.72
CA VAL A 214 -2.41 13.70 2.12
C VAL A 214 -2.14 14.71 1.00
N VAL A 215 -2.02 14.24 -0.25
CA VAL A 215 -1.79 15.15 -1.40
C VAL A 215 -3.02 16.02 -1.64
N LEU A 216 -4.22 15.45 -1.60
CA LEU A 216 -5.46 16.21 -1.76
C LEU A 216 -5.58 17.31 -0.70
N GLU A 217 -5.37 16.97 0.57
CA GLU A 217 -5.43 17.93 1.68
C GLU A 217 -4.38 19.03 1.53
N SER A 218 -3.14 18.67 1.19
CA SER A 218 -2.06 19.66 1.01
C SER A 218 -2.35 20.61 -0.14
N LEU A 219 -2.81 20.11 -1.29
CA LEU A 219 -3.07 20.91 -2.47
C LEU A 219 -4.37 21.71 -2.40
N SER A 220 -5.39 21.24 -1.68
CA SER A 220 -6.65 21.99 -1.51
C SER A 220 -6.49 23.28 -0.69
N ARG A 221 -5.41 23.38 0.09
CA ARG A 221 -5.09 24.56 0.92
C ARG A 221 -4.19 25.58 0.24
N VAL A 222 -3.81 25.32 -1.00
CA VAL A 222 -2.80 26.13 -1.72
C VAL A 222 -3.38 26.58 -3.06
N THR A 223 -3.35 27.89 -3.30
CA THR A 223 -3.69 28.45 -4.62
C THR A 223 -2.63 28.05 -5.65
N PRO A 224 -3.03 27.51 -6.82
CA PRO A 224 -2.09 27.15 -7.86
C PRO A 224 -1.25 28.35 -8.33
N ALA A 225 0.06 28.19 -8.35
CA ALA A 225 0.96 29.22 -8.87
C ALA A 225 0.66 29.51 -10.34
N THR A 226 0.86 30.75 -10.77
CA THR A 226 0.64 31.18 -12.16
C THR A 226 1.59 30.47 -13.12
N SER A 227 2.84 30.24 -12.71
CA SER A 227 3.83 29.54 -13.53
C SER A 227 3.73 28.02 -13.41
N GLU A 228 3.94 27.31 -14.51
CA GLU A 228 4.01 25.84 -14.52
C GLU A 228 5.09 25.30 -13.55
N ARG A 229 6.26 25.96 -13.52
CA ARG A 229 7.34 25.61 -12.58
C ARG A 229 6.89 25.73 -11.12
N GLY A 230 6.11 26.77 -10.81
CA GLY A 230 5.54 26.97 -9.47
C GLY A 230 4.56 25.83 -9.10
N ARG A 231 3.62 25.51 -9.99
CA ARG A 231 2.66 24.41 -9.77
C ARG A 231 3.37 23.07 -9.59
N ARG A 232 4.39 22.77 -10.42
CA ARG A 232 5.21 21.55 -10.25
C ARG A 232 5.92 21.49 -8.90
N LYS A 233 6.40 22.63 -8.39
CA LYS A 233 7.02 22.71 -7.05
C LYS A 233 6.00 22.41 -5.95
N GLN A 234 4.81 23.02 -6.02
CA GLN A 234 3.72 22.80 -5.06
C GLN A 234 3.29 21.32 -5.03
N VAL A 235 3.09 20.70 -6.21
CA VAL A 235 2.78 19.27 -6.32
C VAL A 235 3.91 18.41 -5.73
N LEU A 236 5.17 18.74 -5.98
CA LEU A 236 6.30 17.99 -5.43
C LEU A 236 6.34 18.05 -3.90
N GLU A 237 6.04 19.20 -3.31
CA GLU A 237 5.98 19.38 -1.83
C GLU A 237 4.86 18.53 -1.22
N ALA A 238 3.67 18.56 -1.80
CA ALA A 238 2.56 17.70 -1.36
C ALA A 238 2.88 16.20 -1.49
N VAL A 239 3.54 15.80 -2.59
CA VAL A 239 3.98 14.42 -2.80
C VAL A 239 5.08 14.02 -1.82
N ARG A 240 5.97 14.93 -1.42
CA ARG A 240 6.99 14.66 -0.37
C ARG A 240 6.32 14.34 0.95
N ALA A 241 5.36 15.14 1.41
CA ALA A 241 4.61 14.85 2.64
C ALA A 241 3.96 13.45 2.60
N ALA A 242 3.30 13.11 1.50
CA ALA A 242 2.73 11.76 1.33
C ALA A 242 3.80 10.66 1.26
N ALA A 243 4.97 10.93 0.68
CA ALA A 243 6.07 9.97 0.61
C ALA A 243 6.67 9.68 1.98
N ASP A 244 6.83 10.70 2.82
CA ASP A 244 7.31 10.56 4.19
C ASP A 244 6.31 9.74 5.02
N GLU A 245 5.01 10.03 4.88
CA GLU A 245 3.95 9.24 5.54
C GLU A 245 4.01 7.75 5.14
N LEU A 246 4.24 7.44 3.88
CA LEU A 246 4.37 6.08 3.38
C LEU A 246 5.77 5.46 3.57
N SER A 247 6.75 6.19 4.09
CA SER A 247 8.16 5.78 4.10
C SER A 247 8.65 5.34 2.71
N ASN A 248 8.32 6.15 1.69
CA ASN A 248 8.70 5.96 0.29
C ASN A 248 9.65 7.05 -0.20
N THR A 249 10.07 6.98 -1.47
CA THR A 249 10.64 8.13 -2.18
C THR A 249 9.52 8.91 -2.87
N PRO A 250 9.66 10.23 -3.07
CA PRO A 250 8.65 11.04 -3.77
C PRO A 250 8.30 10.49 -5.16
N ALA A 251 9.28 10.05 -5.94
CA ALA A 251 9.07 9.48 -7.26
C ALA A 251 8.21 8.21 -7.23
N ILE A 252 8.48 7.28 -6.30
CA ILE A 252 7.66 6.07 -6.11
C ILE A 252 6.27 6.44 -5.58
N CYS A 253 6.18 7.39 -4.66
CA CYS A 253 4.90 7.85 -4.11
C CYS A 253 4.02 8.41 -5.23
N ARG A 254 4.53 9.37 -6.00
CA ARG A 254 3.81 9.99 -7.12
C ARG A 254 3.33 8.96 -8.15
N LYS A 255 4.22 8.08 -8.60
CA LYS A 255 3.90 7.08 -9.64
C LYS A 255 2.93 6.00 -9.16
N SER A 256 3.02 5.55 -7.91
CA SER A 256 2.34 4.31 -7.48
C SER A 256 1.17 4.50 -6.54
N TYR A 257 1.08 5.65 -5.85
CA TYR A 257 0.12 5.86 -4.76
C TYR A 257 -0.72 7.12 -4.91
N VAL A 258 -0.23 8.18 -5.56
CA VAL A 258 -1.02 9.39 -5.80
C VAL A 258 -1.84 9.23 -7.07
N HIS A 259 -3.11 9.64 -7.04
CA HIS A 259 -3.98 9.61 -8.22
C HIS A 259 -3.75 10.85 -9.08
N ASP A 260 -3.62 10.68 -10.40
CA ASP A 260 -3.34 11.78 -11.33
C ASP A 260 -4.45 12.85 -11.33
N THR A 261 -5.71 12.45 -11.20
CA THR A 261 -6.84 13.39 -11.15
C THR A 261 -6.69 14.47 -10.06
N ILE A 262 -6.06 14.15 -8.92
CA ILE A 262 -5.84 15.13 -7.85
C ILE A 262 -4.91 16.24 -8.34
N VAL A 263 -3.85 15.87 -9.04
CA VAL A 263 -2.86 16.82 -9.57
C VAL A 263 -3.49 17.64 -10.68
N THR A 264 -4.20 17.02 -11.63
CA THR A 264 -4.91 17.72 -12.70
C THR A 264 -5.94 18.69 -12.13
N ALA A 265 -6.77 18.27 -11.18
CA ALA A 265 -7.76 19.13 -10.53
C ALA A 265 -7.12 20.31 -9.77
N PHE A 266 -5.91 20.14 -9.24
CA PHE A 266 -5.15 21.23 -8.66
C PHE A 266 -4.66 22.19 -9.74
N GLU A 267 -4.04 21.69 -10.80
CA GLU A 267 -3.51 22.51 -11.91
C GLU A 267 -4.61 23.31 -12.61
N ASP A 268 -5.83 22.76 -12.67
CA ASP A 268 -7.03 23.40 -13.23
C ASP A 268 -7.75 24.35 -12.24
N GLY A 269 -7.24 24.53 -11.01
CA GLY A 269 -7.85 25.38 -9.99
C GLY A 269 -9.15 24.85 -9.40
N ILE A 270 -9.48 23.55 -9.63
CA ILE A 270 -10.73 22.93 -9.16
C ILE A 270 -10.70 22.66 -7.67
N LEU A 271 -9.52 22.31 -7.12
CA LEU A 271 -9.41 21.89 -5.71
C LEU A 271 -9.73 23.00 -4.71
N GLU A 272 -9.53 24.26 -5.04
CA GLU A 272 -9.85 25.39 -4.18
C GLU A 272 -11.32 25.38 -3.74
N ARG A 273 -12.23 24.93 -4.62
CA ARG A 273 -13.67 24.84 -4.34
C ARG A 273 -13.98 23.87 -3.20
N PHE A 274 -13.09 22.93 -2.92
CA PHE A 274 -13.25 21.89 -1.90
C PHE A 274 -12.45 22.16 -0.63
N ALA A 275 -11.67 23.25 -0.57
CA ALA A 275 -10.82 23.57 0.57
C ALA A 275 -11.56 23.56 1.91
N ALA A 276 -12.77 24.10 1.94
CA ALA A 276 -13.61 24.14 3.15
C ALA A 276 -14.16 22.77 3.57
N THR A 277 -14.28 21.82 2.64
CA THR A 277 -14.83 20.49 2.91
C THR A 277 -13.76 19.45 3.23
N VAL A 278 -12.50 19.70 2.83
CA VAL A 278 -11.35 18.84 3.14
C VAL A 278 -10.87 19.17 4.55
N LYS A 279 -11.46 18.51 5.55
CA LYS A 279 -10.99 18.57 6.94
C LYS A 279 -9.80 17.64 7.10
N GLY A 280 -8.75 18.11 7.82
CA GLY A 280 -7.58 17.29 8.15
C GLY A 280 -7.95 15.98 8.86
N TYR A 281 -7.25 14.95 8.54
CA TYR A 281 -7.37 13.62 9.15
C TYR A 281 -6.55 13.55 10.43
#